data_78c893e3f9e872093ecc670068d4847e
#
_entry.id   78c893e3f9e872093ecc670068d4847e
#
_cell.length_a   1.000
_cell.length_b   1.000
_cell.length_c   1.000
_cell.angle_alpha   90.00
_cell.angle_beta   90.00
_cell.angle_gamma   90.00
#
_symmetry.space_group_name_H-M   'P 1'
#
loop_
_entity.id
_entity.type
_entity.pdbx_description
1 polymer ?
#
loop_
_entity_poly.entity_id
_entity_poly.type
_entity_poly.pdbx_seq_one_letter_code
_entity_poly.pdbx_strand_id
1 'polypeptide(L)'
;MPNRKAARNAIENKEIEHRKKLQTFCSLKCALLVIFTLICNLCCRPLKAQNEIQYSGIANLPIIVNPGCAGQSGSVKAIAGYRAQWVGFEDAPSTSVLGIDAEVKFLKSFHGIGAMVIYDQIGEFTDMSICANYSYHIELDKGLLGIGARVGALNIAFDASNLSPAVSGMENDYHQESDEALQGSDESATAFDIGLGAFFQSKKSYLSLALLHLTAPTLEQQSGTEINVKPLMAIGAGRLIKDGGEFTLEPRLFFKTDFASCQFEFSGTANIKEKVSVGLGYRLQDAIFLQVGVNLSNGLFVGYDYDISVSKLTSYNSGSHEIMVSYSFDLDIEKRTKRYKSVRIL
;
A
#
# COMPACT_ATOMS: atom_id res chain seq x y z
N MET A 1 -27.41 -32.93 51.18
CA MET A 1 -26.14 -32.19 51.16
C MET A 1 -25.25 -32.37 49.90
N PRO A 2 -25.74 -32.82 48.75
CA PRO A 2 -24.90 -32.97 47.51
C PRO A 2 -24.69 -31.68 46.70
N ASN A 3 -25.52 -30.68 46.88
CA ASN A 3 -25.55 -29.51 45.97
C ASN A 3 -24.42 -28.47 46.21
N ARG A 4 -23.78 -28.45 47.35
CA ARG A 4 -22.69 -27.51 47.69
C ARG A 4 -21.36 -27.85 47.03
N LYS A 5 -21.07 -29.15 46.82
CA LYS A 5 -19.84 -29.63 46.17
C LYS A 5 -19.84 -29.33 44.67
N ALA A 6 -20.99 -29.52 44.02
CA ALA A 6 -21.15 -29.24 42.58
C ALA A 6 -21.02 -27.74 42.26
N ALA A 7 -21.59 -26.86 43.13
CA ALA A 7 -21.46 -25.41 42.99
C ALA A 7 -20.01 -24.94 43.16
N ARG A 8 -19.28 -25.54 44.14
CA ARG A 8 -17.87 -25.20 44.37
C ARG A 8 -16.97 -25.60 43.20
N ASN A 9 -17.14 -26.78 42.66
CA ASN A 9 -16.41 -27.24 41.48
C ASN A 9 -16.72 -26.41 40.23
N ALA A 10 -17.95 -25.93 40.03
CA ALA A 10 -18.31 -25.04 38.93
C ALA A 10 -17.65 -23.66 39.03
N ILE A 11 -17.50 -23.12 40.23
CA ILE A 11 -16.81 -21.83 40.47
C ILE A 11 -15.33 -22.00 40.23
N GLU A 12 -14.71 -23.08 40.70
CA GLU A 12 -13.30 -23.38 40.56
C GLU A 12 -12.92 -23.58 39.08
N ASN A 13 -13.77 -24.30 38.31
CA ASN A 13 -13.58 -24.45 36.88
C ASN A 13 -13.69 -23.12 36.09
N LYS A 14 -14.60 -22.22 36.47
CA LYS A 14 -14.69 -20.88 35.89
C LYS A 14 -13.46 -20.03 36.19
N GLU A 15 -12.92 -20.10 37.40
CA GLU A 15 -11.69 -19.39 37.75
C GLU A 15 -10.47 -19.91 37.00
N ILE A 16 -10.35 -21.24 36.83
CA ILE A 16 -9.28 -21.85 36.04
C ILE A 16 -9.38 -21.44 34.55
N GLU A 17 -10.59 -21.43 34.00
CA GLU A 17 -10.81 -20.99 32.62
C GLU A 17 -10.49 -19.50 32.42
N HIS A 18 -10.87 -18.67 33.40
CA HIS A 18 -10.54 -17.23 33.39
C HIS A 18 -9.03 -17.00 33.50
N ARG A 19 -8.33 -17.74 34.38
CA ARG A 19 -6.85 -17.66 34.49
C ARG A 19 -6.16 -18.11 33.20
N LYS A 20 -6.61 -19.18 32.56
CA LYS A 20 -6.08 -19.64 31.25
C LYS A 20 -6.27 -18.59 30.17
N LYS A 21 -7.45 -17.96 30.08
CA LYS A 21 -7.71 -16.86 29.14
C LYS A 21 -6.79 -15.65 29.41
N LEU A 22 -6.57 -15.32 30.67
CA LEU A 22 -5.69 -14.21 31.07
C LEU A 22 -4.22 -14.50 30.72
N GLN A 23 -3.75 -15.73 30.98
CA GLN A 23 -2.39 -16.17 30.61
C GLN A 23 -2.17 -16.16 29.10
N THR A 24 -3.13 -16.69 28.32
CA THR A 24 -3.06 -16.66 26.85
C THR A 24 -3.05 -15.23 26.34
N PHE A 25 -3.85 -14.34 26.92
CA PHE A 25 -3.88 -12.93 26.54
C PHE A 25 -2.59 -12.19 26.92
N CYS A 26 -1.99 -12.50 28.07
CA CYS A 26 -0.71 -11.93 28.49
C CYS A 26 0.45 -12.45 27.61
N SER A 27 0.47 -13.74 27.28
CA SER A 27 1.44 -14.36 26.39
C SER A 27 1.38 -13.75 24.97
N LEU A 28 0.17 -13.53 24.45
CA LEU A 28 -0.02 -12.87 23.15
C LEU A 28 0.50 -11.45 23.14
N LYS A 29 0.25 -10.68 24.22
CA LYS A 29 0.79 -9.32 24.35
C LYS A 29 2.30 -9.30 24.43
N CYS A 30 2.91 -10.22 25.19
CA CYS A 30 4.36 -10.35 25.26
C CYS A 30 4.97 -10.73 23.89
N ALA A 31 4.35 -11.66 23.17
CA ALA A 31 4.80 -12.02 21.81
C ALA A 31 4.70 -10.82 20.84
N LEU A 32 3.60 -10.06 20.88
CA LEU A 32 3.44 -8.84 20.10
C LEU A 32 4.48 -7.77 20.47
N LEU A 33 4.80 -7.61 21.76
CA LEU A 33 5.82 -6.68 22.21
C LEU A 33 7.22 -7.09 21.72
N VAL A 34 7.55 -8.38 21.79
CA VAL A 34 8.81 -8.93 21.28
C VAL A 34 8.92 -8.74 19.77
N ILE A 35 7.86 -9.04 19.03
CA ILE A 35 7.81 -8.81 17.58
C ILE A 35 7.96 -7.31 17.29
N PHE A 36 7.28 -6.45 18.02
CA PHE A 36 7.41 -4.99 17.87
C PHE A 36 8.82 -4.50 18.15
N THR A 37 9.47 -5.00 19.23
CA THR A 37 10.86 -4.62 19.54
C THR A 37 11.86 -5.17 18.51
N LEU A 38 11.66 -6.37 17.98
CA LEU A 38 12.46 -6.91 16.89
C LEU A 38 12.33 -6.07 15.62
N ILE A 39 11.11 -5.69 15.26
CA ILE A 39 10.82 -4.83 14.12
C ILE A 39 11.47 -3.44 14.31
N CYS A 40 11.34 -2.82 15.51
CA CYS A 40 12.00 -1.55 15.80
C CYS A 40 13.53 -1.64 15.69
N ASN A 41 14.14 -2.75 16.12
CA ASN A 41 15.59 -2.96 15.96
C ASN A 41 16.01 -3.14 14.49
N LEU A 42 15.17 -3.74 13.64
CA LEU A 42 15.41 -3.79 12.18
C LEU A 42 15.36 -2.39 11.56
N CYS A 43 14.42 -1.54 12.02
CA CYS A 43 14.24 -0.19 11.50
C CYS A 43 15.32 0.81 11.97
N CYS A 44 16.11 0.49 13.01
CA CYS A 44 17.19 1.34 13.49
C CYS A 44 18.49 1.23 12.68
N ARG A 45 18.50 0.50 11.56
CA ARG A 45 19.64 0.51 10.63
C ARG A 45 19.64 1.79 9.81
N PRO A 46 20.83 2.31 9.39
CA PRO A 46 20.90 3.49 8.54
C PRO A 46 20.05 3.26 7.30
N LEU A 47 19.09 4.16 7.09
CA LEU A 47 18.17 4.15 5.96
C LEU A 47 18.98 4.13 4.66
N LYS A 48 18.87 3.05 3.91
CA LYS A 48 19.21 3.03 2.50
C LYS A 48 18.01 3.58 1.73
N ALA A 49 18.25 4.30 0.64
CA ALA A 49 17.20 4.87 -0.19
C ALA A 49 16.17 3.79 -0.55
N GLN A 50 14.88 4.08 -0.29
CA GLN A 50 13.77 3.23 -0.74
C GLN A 50 13.53 3.56 -2.21
N ASN A 51 13.51 2.56 -3.05
CA ASN A 51 13.23 2.69 -4.50
C ASN A 51 11.77 2.34 -4.82
N GLU A 52 10.89 2.29 -3.84
CA GLU A 52 9.51 1.84 -3.98
C GLU A 52 8.54 2.99 -3.89
N ILE A 53 7.57 2.98 -4.79
CA ILE A 53 6.49 3.96 -4.88
C ILE A 53 5.80 4.18 -3.55
N GLN A 54 5.54 5.44 -3.22
CA GLN A 54 4.95 5.85 -1.97
C GLN A 54 3.62 6.56 -2.19
N TYR A 55 2.56 6.03 -1.59
CA TYR A 55 1.24 6.65 -1.54
C TYR A 55 0.78 6.78 -0.09
N SER A 56 0.30 7.96 0.32
CA SER A 56 -0.30 8.17 1.64
C SER A 56 -1.75 7.71 1.66
N GLY A 57 -2.44 7.82 0.52
CA GLY A 57 -3.78 7.30 0.29
C GLY A 57 -3.87 5.80 -0.03
N ILE A 58 -2.84 5.00 0.26
CA ILE A 58 -2.76 3.58 -0.11
C ILE A 58 -3.93 2.73 0.41
N ALA A 59 -4.51 3.14 1.53
CA ALA A 59 -5.69 2.50 2.09
C ALA A 59 -6.92 2.60 1.19
N ASN A 60 -7.00 3.60 0.33
CA ASN A 60 -8.05 3.80 -0.65
C ASN A 60 -7.76 3.05 -1.96
N LEU A 61 -6.48 2.66 -2.15
CA LEU A 61 -5.99 1.95 -3.33
C LEU A 61 -5.20 0.68 -2.98
N PRO A 62 -5.75 -0.24 -2.18
CA PRO A 62 -5.00 -1.41 -1.71
C PRO A 62 -4.53 -2.32 -2.85
N ILE A 63 -5.14 -2.27 -4.03
CA ILE A 63 -4.72 -3.04 -5.21
C ILE A 63 -3.33 -2.64 -5.72
N ILE A 64 -2.84 -1.42 -5.42
CA ILE A 64 -1.50 -0.99 -5.80
C ILE A 64 -0.47 -1.95 -5.18
N VAL A 65 -0.64 -2.30 -3.92
CA VAL A 65 0.32 -3.12 -3.16
C VAL A 65 -0.10 -4.56 -2.97
N ASN A 66 -1.38 -4.92 -3.14
CA ASN A 66 -1.85 -6.27 -2.87
C ASN A 66 -2.81 -6.79 -3.93
N PRO A 67 -2.40 -7.75 -4.77
CA PRO A 67 -3.27 -8.34 -5.78
C PRO A 67 -4.46 -9.12 -5.17
N GLY A 68 -4.36 -9.57 -3.91
CA GLY A 68 -5.42 -10.31 -3.23
C GLY A 68 -6.69 -9.49 -2.98
N CYS A 69 -6.65 -8.15 -3.10
CA CYS A 69 -7.83 -7.30 -2.93
C CYS A 69 -8.54 -6.96 -4.25
N ALA A 70 -8.03 -7.42 -5.40
CA ALA A 70 -8.70 -7.21 -6.68
C ALA A 70 -10.15 -7.70 -6.63
N GLY A 71 -11.10 -6.88 -7.10
CA GLY A 71 -12.53 -7.20 -7.16
C GLY A 71 -13.25 -7.32 -5.82
N GLN A 72 -12.59 -7.11 -4.67
CA GLN A 72 -13.24 -7.28 -3.36
C GLN A 72 -14.34 -6.25 -3.06
N SER A 73 -14.40 -5.15 -3.81
CA SER A 73 -15.48 -4.18 -3.71
C SER A 73 -16.84 -4.75 -4.17
N GLY A 74 -16.84 -5.84 -4.94
CA GLY A 74 -18.03 -6.43 -5.54
C GLY A 74 -18.66 -5.56 -6.65
N SER A 75 -17.92 -4.56 -7.13
CA SER A 75 -18.30 -3.64 -8.21
C SER A 75 -17.11 -3.45 -9.14
N VAL A 76 -17.31 -2.90 -10.33
CA VAL A 76 -16.21 -2.41 -11.15
C VAL A 76 -15.74 -1.10 -10.55
N LYS A 77 -14.43 -0.98 -10.31
CA LYS A 77 -13.80 0.21 -9.76
C LYS A 77 -12.70 0.69 -10.68
N ALA A 78 -12.86 1.86 -11.27
CA ALA A 78 -11.81 2.58 -11.97
C ALA A 78 -11.11 3.53 -11.00
N ILE A 79 -9.81 3.69 -11.16
CA ILE A 79 -8.93 4.39 -10.21
C ILE A 79 -7.97 5.26 -11.00
N ALA A 80 -7.78 6.50 -10.55
CA ALA A 80 -6.71 7.38 -10.99
C ALA A 80 -6.11 8.09 -9.79
N GLY A 81 -4.79 8.19 -9.73
CA GLY A 81 -4.07 8.89 -8.68
C GLY A 81 -2.85 9.61 -9.24
N TYR A 82 -2.53 10.73 -8.63
CA TYR A 82 -1.31 11.49 -8.91
C TYR A 82 -0.71 11.97 -7.60
N ARG A 83 0.59 11.81 -7.45
CA ARG A 83 1.36 12.28 -6.32
C ARG A 83 2.54 13.10 -6.80
N ALA A 84 2.67 14.33 -6.30
CA ALA A 84 3.85 15.16 -6.39
C ALA A 84 4.55 15.14 -5.02
N GLN A 85 5.71 14.53 -4.94
CA GLN A 85 6.46 14.40 -3.69
C GLN A 85 7.46 15.54 -3.56
N TRP A 86 7.67 16.06 -2.33
CA TRP A 86 8.65 17.10 -1.99
C TRP A 86 8.60 18.34 -2.89
N VAL A 87 7.40 18.90 -3.08
CA VAL A 87 7.19 20.05 -3.95
C VAL A 87 8.11 21.21 -3.59
N GLY A 88 8.76 21.81 -4.60
CA GLY A 88 9.78 22.84 -4.46
C GLY A 88 11.21 22.32 -4.50
N PHE A 89 11.40 21.00 -4.51
CA PHE A 89 12.69 20.37 -4.78
C PHE A 89 12.83 20.15 -6.29
N GLU A 90 13.97 20.46 -6.86
CA GLU A 90 14.26 20.22 -8.28
C GLU A 90 14.28 18.71 -8.54
N ASP A 91 13.71 18.26 -9.64
CA ASP A 91 13.61 16.85 -10.03
C ASP A 91 12.93 15.94 -8.98
N ALA A 92 12.03 16.53 -8.22
CA ALA A 92 11.28 15.82 -7.18
C ALA A 92 10.43 14.67 -7.75
N PRO A 93 10.26 13.57 -6.99
CA PRO A 93 9.49 12.43 -7.48
C PRO A 93 8.04 12.77 -7.78
N SER A 94 7.51 12.23 -8.89
CA SER A 94 6.10 12.27 -9.22
C SER A 94 5.61 10.89 -9.65
N THR A 95 4.45 10.49 -9.13
CA THR A 95 3.88 9.18 -9.40
C THR A 95 2.46 9.31 -9.92
N SER A 96 2.15 8.64 -11.01
CA SER A 96 0.80 8.53 -11.57
C SER A 96 0.35 7.06 -11.52
N VAL A 97 -0.90 6.82 -11.20
CA VAL A 97 -1.52 5.49 -11.27
C VAL A 97 -2.84 5.55 -11.98
N LEU A 98 -3.05 4.59 -12.88
CA LEU A 98 -4.34 4.30 -13.50
C LEU A 98 -4.64 2.83 -13.28
N GLY A 99 -5.87 2.49 -12.91
CA GLY A 99 -6.24 1.12 -12.68
C GLY A 99 -7.74 0.88 -12.83
N ILE A 100 -8.06 -0.37 -13.03
CA ILE A 100 -9.43 -0.86 -13.02
C ILE A 100 -9.44 -2.25 -12.40
N ASP A 101 -10.42 -2.51 -11.54
CA ASP A 101 -10.66 -3.85 -11.01
C ASP A 101 -12.15 -4.17 -10.98
N ALA A 102 -12.46 -5.46 -11.02
CA ALA A 102 -13.84 -5.94 -11.02
C ALA A 102 -13.94 -7.30 -10.34
N GLU A 103 -15.08 -7.56 -9.69
CA GLU A 103 -15.48 -8.91 -9.32
C GLU A 103 -16.18 -9.59 -10.49
N VAL A 104 -15.76 -10.81 -10.82
CA VAL A 104 -16.37 -11.63 -11.85
C VAL A 104 -16.76 -12.99 -11.27
N LYS A 105 -17.90 -13.53 -11.69
CA LYS A 105 -18.35 -14.86 -11.29
C LYS A 105 -17.97 -15.86 -12.38
N PHE A 106 -17.16 -16.82 -12.02
CA PHE A 106 -16.69 -17.86 -12.94
C PHE A 106 -16.62 -19.21 -12.20
N LEU A 107 -17.03 -20.31 -12.86
CA LEU A 107 -17.04 -21.67 -12.29
C LEU A 107 -17.72 -21.75 -10.89
N LYS A 108 -18.83 -21.04 -10.69
CA LYS A 108 -19.61 -20.96 -9.43
C LYS A 108 -18.88 -20.28 -8.27
N SER A 109 -17.70 -19.72 -8.48
CA SER A 109 -16.91 -18.96 -7.52
C SER A 109 -16.80 -17.49 -7.94
N PHE A 110 -16.47 -16.63 -6.98
CA PHE A 110 -16.17 -15.22 -7.24
C PHE A 110 -14.67 -15.04 -7.38
N HIS A 111 -14.28 -14.22 -8.34
CA HIS A 111 -12.89 -13.93 -8.66
C HIS A 111 -12.74 -12.42 -8.84
N GLY A 112 -11.60 -11.90 -8.47
CA GLY A 112 -11.21 -10.54 -8.78
C GLY A 112 -10.27 -10.50 -9.97
N ILE A 113 -10.49 -9.59 -10.88
CA ILE A 113 -9.57 -9.29 -11.97
C ILE A 113 -9.29 -7.79 -11.97
N GLY A 114 -8.08 -7.40 -12.34
CA GLY A 114 -7.73 -5.99 -12.43
C GLY A 114 -6.53 -5.77 -13.34
N ALA A 115 -6.42 -4.57 -13.86
CA ALA A 115 -5.27 -4.11 -14.62
C ALA A 115 -4.84 -2.74 -14.08
N MET A 116 -3.54 -2.46 -14.11
CA MET A 116 -3.00 -1.23 -13.58
C MET A 116 -1.76 -0.81 -14.35
N VAL A 117 -1.62 0.50 -14.53
CA VAL A 117 -0.41 1.16 -15.02
C VAL A 117 0.04 2.13 -13.95
N ILE A 118 1.30 2.06 -13.61
CA ILE A 118 1.96 2.97 -12.69
C ILE A 118 3.12 3.60 -13.44
N TYR A 119 3.24 4.90 -13.34
CA TYR A 119 4.31 5.70 -13.92
C TYR A 119 4.92 6.54 -12.82
N ASP A 120 6.19 6.33 -12.56
CA ASP A 120 6.96 7.03 -11.54
C ASP A 120 8.16 7.71 -12.19
N GLN A 121 8.41 8.96 -11.85
CA GLN A 121 9.53 9.74 -12.35
C GLN A 121 10.30 10.32 -11.18
N ILE A 122 11.61 10.14 -11.17
CA ILE A 122 12.53 10.66 -10.16
C ILE A 122 13.76 11.20 -10.90
N GLY A 123 13.88 12.53 -11.01
CA GLY A 123 14.92 13.11 -11.84
C GLY A 123 14.79 12.64 -13.27
N GLU A 124 15.87 12.15 -13.84
CA GLU A 124 15.94 11.61 -15.20
C GLU A 124 15.55 10.11 -15.28
N PHE A 125 15.21 9.48 -14.14
CA PHE A 125 14.73 8.11 -14.14
C PHE A 125 13.21 8.06 -14.26
N THR A 126 12.74 7.19 -15.13
CA THR A 126 11.33 6.86 -15.31
C THR A 126 11.14 5.36 -15.08
N ASP A 127 10.21 5.03 -14.20
CA ASP A 127 9.79 3.66 -13.91
C ASP A 127 8.33 3.49 -14.32
N MET A 128 8.08 2.61 -15.29
CA MET A 128 6.74 2.29 -15.77
C MET A 128 6.41 0.82 -15.51
N SER A 129 5.39 0.58 -14.69
CA SER A 129 4.89 -0.75 -14.41
C SER A 129 3.50 -0.95 -15.01
N ILE A 130 3.34 -1.99 -15.84
CA ILE A 130 2.04 -2.43 -16.36
C ILE A 130 1.76 -3.81 -15.82
N CYS A 131 0.67 -3.99 -15.10
CA CYS A 131 0.37 -5.25 -14.46
C CYS A 131 -1.12 -5.64 -14.54
N ALA A 132 -1.34 -6.96 -14.57
CA ALA A 132 -2.63 -7.59 -14.38
C ALA A 132 -2.67 -8.28 -13.02
N ASN A 133 -3.79 -8.14 -12.32
CA ASN A 133 -4.05 -8.75 -11.03
C ASN A 133 -5.19 -9.76 -11.15
N TYR A 134 -5.03 -10.88 -10.49
CA TYR A 134 -6.07 -11.88 -10.32
C TYR A 134 -6.18 -12.24 -8.84
N SER A 135 -7.41 -12.42 -8.34
CA SER A 135 -7.70 -12.87 -6.99
C SER A 135 -8.77 -13.94 -6.98
N TYR A 136 -8.53 -15.03 -6.27
CA TYR A 136 -9.53 -16.04 -5.96
C TYR A 136 -10.19 -15.72 -4.62
N HIS A 137 -11.52 -15.61 -4.61
CA HIS A 137 -12.29 -15.22 -3.43
C HIS A 137 -12.85 -16.44 -2.69
N ILE A 138 -12.46 -16.59 -1.43
CA ILE A 138 -12.90 -17.65 -0.54
C ILE A 138 -13.82 -17.03 0.52
N GLU A 139 -15.09 -17.43 0.49
CA GLU A 139 -16.05 -17.02 1.52
C GLU A 139 -15.80 -17.82 2.80
N LEU A 140 -15.51 -17.11 3.89
CA LEU A 140 -15.35 -17.64 5.23
C LEU A 140 -16.52 -17.18 6.10
N ASP A 141 -16.81 -17.89 7.21
CA ASP A 141 -17.89 -17.51 8.14
C ASP A 141 -17.80 -16.06 8.63
N LYS A 142 -16.59 -15.53 8.75
CA LYS A 142 -16.33 -14.19 9.33
C LYS A 142 -15.97 -13.13 8.30
N GLY A 143 -15.79 -13.50 7.03
CA GLY A 143 -15.35 -12.54 6.01
C GLY A 143 -15.00 -13.17 4.68
N LEU A 144 -14.36 -12.39 3.82
CA LEU A 144 -13.90 -12.78 2.51
C LEU A 144 -12.36 -12.80 2.51
N LEU A 145 -11.77 -13.90 2.06
CA LEU A 145 -10.33 -14.03 1.84
C LEU A 145 -10.07 -14.03 0.34
N GLY A 146 -9.32 -13.06 -0.15
CA GLY A 146 -8.78 -13.05 -1.50
C GLY A 146 -7.34 -13.52 -1.50
N ILE A 147 -7.03 -14.51 -2.33
CA ILE A 147 -5.65 -14.95 -2.61
C ILE A 147 -5.36 -14.56 -4.04
N GLY A 148 -4.39 -13.68 -4.23
CA GLY A 148 -4.13 -13.07 -5.52
C GLY A 148 -2.72 -13.25 -6.04
N ALA A 149 -2.61 -13.12 -7.35
CA ALA A 149 -1.36 -13.04 -8.08
C ALA A 149 -1.36 -11.81 -8.99
N ARG A 150 -0.19 -11.24 -9.16
CA ARG A 150 0.11 -10.16 -10.10
C ARG A 150 1.12 -10.66 -11.10
N VAL A 151 0.90 -10.33 -12.37
CA VAL A 151 1.88 -10.52 -13.43
C VAL A 151 2.00 -9.20 -14.20
N GLY A 152 3.20 -8.84 -14.57
CA GLY A 152 3.42 -7.56 -15.25
C GLY A 152 4.78 -7.44 -15.90
N ALA A 153 4.98 -6.28 -16.48
CA ALA A 153 6.25 -5.82 -17.00
C ALA A 153 6.63 -4.51 -16.30
N LEU A 154 7.89 -4.43 -15.92
CA LEU A 154 8.53 -3.26 -15.34
C LEU A 154 9.54 -2.75 -16.35
N ASN A 155 9.45 -1.49 -16.74
CA ASN A 155 10.39 -0.79 -17.61
C ASN A 155 11.03 0.34 -16.82
N ILE A 156 12.35 0.36 -16.72
CA ILE A 156 13.11 1.48 -16.13
C ILE A 156 13.89 2.13 -17.27
N ALA A 157 13.66 3.41 -17.47
CA ALA A 157 14.31 4.24 -18.46
C ALA A 157 15.11 5.35 -17.76
N PHE A 158 16.21 5.72 -18.36
CA PHE A 158 17.05 6.83 -17.98
C PHE A 158 17.18 7.76 -19.16
N ASP A 159 16.82 9.04 -19.00
CA ASP A 159 16.89 10.09 -20.02
C ASP A 159 18.17 10.89 -19.79
N ALA A 160 19.16 10.70 -20.64
CA ALA A 160 20.43 11.41 -20.56
C ALA A 160 20.41 12.77 -21.31
N SER A 161 19.32 13.11 -22.02
CA SER A 161 19.26 14.29 -22.90
C SER A 161 19.38 15.61 -22.15
N ASN A 162 18.98 15.65 -20.88
CA ASN A 162 19.04 16.82 -20.02
C ASN A 162 20.34 16.92 -19.21
N LEU A 163 21.17 15.88 -19.21
CA LEU A 163 22.47 15.91 -18.57
C LEU A 163 23.45 16.72 -19.44
N SER A 164 23.53 18.01 -19.20
CA SER A 164 24.55 18.83 -19.85
C SER A 164 25.90 18.60 -19.18
N PRO A 165 26.90 18.09 -19.89
CA PRO A 165 28.25 18.07 -19.36
C PRO A 165 28.74 19.52 -19.25
N ALA A 166 28.88 19.99 -18.04
CA ALA A 166 29.49 21.24 -17.63
C ALA A 166 28.97 22.53 -18.32
N VAL A 167 28.78 23.55 -17.54
CA VAL A 167 28.64 24.94 -17.97
C VAL A 167 29.72 25.26 -18.99
N SER A 168 29.33 25.49 -20.25
CA SER A 168 30.25 25.84 -21.33
C SER A 168 31.09 27.06 -20.91
N GLY A 169 32.42 26.86 -20.81
CA GLY A 169 33.37 27.90 -20.45
C GLY A 169 34.21 27.65 -19.19
N MET A 170 34.03 26.53 -18.49
CA MET A 170 34.91 26.08 -17.41
C MET A 170 35.60 24.76 -17.81
N GLU A 171 36.49 24.83 -18.83
CA GLU A 171 37.44 23.78 -19.04
C GLU A 171 38.45 23.80 -17.87
N ASN A 172 38.39 22.77 -17.04
CA ASN A 172 39.46 22.43 -16.10
C ASN A 172 39.74 20.93 -16.22
N ASP A 173 40.92 20.49 -15.72
CA ASP A 173 41.38 19.11 -15.79
C ASP A 173 40.42 18.05 -15.23
N TYR A 174 39.27 18.44 -14.70
CA TYR A 174 38.24 17.58 -14.08
C TYR A 174 36.93 17.52 -14.85
N HIS A 175 36.73 18.34 -15.91
CA HIS A 175 35.51 18.39 -16.71
C HIS A 175 35.88 18.30 -18.21
N GLN A 176 35.71 17.14 -18.79
CA GLN A 176 35.84 16.92 -20.23
C GLN A 176 34.49 17.16 -20.92
N GLU A 177 34.50 17.94 -22.01
CA GLU A 177 33.29 18.15 -22.84
C GLU A 177 32.75 16.85 -23.47
N SER A 178 33.55 15.78 -23.44
CA SER A 178 33.20 14.45 -23.96
C SER A 178 33.45 13.40 -22.88
N ASP A 179 32.66 13.38 -21.83
CA ASP A 179 32.61 12.24 -20.95
C ASP A 179 31.81 11.12 -21.63
N GLU A 180 32.53 10.04 -22.00
CA GLU A 180 31.89 8.88 -22.65
C GLU A 180 30.79 8.26 -21.80
N ALA A 181 30.82 8.45 -20.47
CA ALA A 181 29.75 8.04 -19.57
C ALA A 181 28.49 8.93 -19.64
N LEU A 182 28.63 10.15 -20.16
CA LEU A 182 27.56 11.13 -20.38
C LEU A 182 27.17 11.28 -21.85
N GLN A 183 27.78 10.54 -22.77
CA GLN A 183 27.37 10.52 -24.18
C GLN A 183 26.01 9.83 -24.32
N GLY A 184 25.02 10.62 -23.97
CA GLY A 184 23.63 10.40 -23.81
C GLY A 184 22.96 9.61 -24.94
N SER A 185 22.84 8.33 -24.76
CA SER A 185 21.72 7.60 -25.32
C SER A 185 20.71 7.37 -24.21
N ASP A 186 19.44 7.70 -24.48
CA ASP A 186 18.34 7.26 -23.65
C ASP A 186 18.44 5.74 -23.51
N GLU A 187 18.50 5.28 -22.28
CA GLU A 187 18.61 3.87 -21.97
C GLU A 187 17.35 3.35 -21.32
N SER A 188 16.89 2.19 -21.73
CA SER A 188 15.77 1.53 -21.09
C SER A 188 15.96 0.03 -21.02
N ALA A 189 15.47 -0.56 -19.93
CA ALA A 189 15.44 -2.00 -19.77
C ALA A 189 14.07 -2.44 -19.26
N THR A 190 13.59 -3.58 -19.77
CA THR A 190 12.28 -4.14 -19.40
C THR A 190 12.46 -5.51 -18.80
N ALA A 191 11.77 -5.79 -17.70
CA ALA A 191 11.76 -7.08 -17.07
C ALA A 191 10.33 -7.56 -16.77
N PHE A 192 10.17 -8.88 -16.69
CA PHE A 192 8.94 -9.51 -16.22
C PHE A 192 8.90 -9.51 -14.70
N ASP A 193 7.73 -9.18 -14.13
CA ASP A 193 7.52 -9.10 -12.70
C ASP A 193 6.32 -9.94 -12.23
N ILE A 194 6.46 -10.51 -11.02
CA ILE A 194 5.44 -11.31 -10.37
C ILE A 194 5.24 -10.82 -8.94
N GLY A 195 3.98 -10.82 -8.50
CA GLY A 195 3.61 -10.57 -7.12
C GLY A 195 2.55 -11.55 -6.63
N LEU A 196 2.51 -11.79 -5.33
CA LEU A 196 1.51 -12.59 -4.64
C LEU A 196 0.89 -11.78 -3.51
N GLY A 197 -0.35 -12.08 -3.18
CA GLY A 197 -1.03 -11.40 -2.08
C GLY A 197 -2.15 -12.20 -1.46
N ALA A 198 -2.39 -11.94 -0.19
CA ALA A 198 -3.55 -12.42 0.54
C ALA A 198 -4.21 -11.21 1.23
N PHE A 199 -5.51 -11.10 1.07
CA PHE A 199 -6.29 -10.02 1.66
C PHE A 199 -7.55 -10.57 2.30
N PHE A 200 -7.62 -10.48 3.61
CA PHE A 200 -8.79 -10.88 4.37
C PHE A 200 -9.59 -9.66 4.80
N GLN A 201 -10.86 -9.64 4.49
CA GLN A 201 -11.79 -8.59 4.89
C GLN A 201 -12.98 -9.17 5.64
N SER A 202 -13.25 -8.64 6.82
CA SER A 202 -14.46 -8.88 7.60
C SER A 202 -15.34 -7.63 7.63
N LYS A 203 -16.47 -7.70 8.34
CA LYS A 203 -17.35 -6.53 8.53
C LYS A 203 -16.69 -5.39 9.32
N LYS A 204 -15.65 -5.68 10.09
CA LYS A 204 -15.03 -4.72 11.02
C LYS A 204 -13.53 -4.58 10.89
N SER A 205 -12.87 -5.46 10.17
CA SER A 205 -11.40 -5.47 10.13
C SER A 205 -10.91 -6.03 8.80
N TYR A 206 -9.72 -5.62 8.41
CA TYR A 206 -9.00 -6.26 7.32
C TYR A 206 -7.57 -6.61 7.73
N LEU A 207 -7.01 -7.59 7.04
CA LEU A 207 -5.59 -7.96 7.08
C LEU A 207 -5.11 -8.11 5.65
N SER A 208 -3.95 -7.56 5.37
CA SER A 208 -3.30 -7.55 4.06
C SER A 208 -1.88 -8.08 4.19
N LEU A 209 -1.50 -8.98 3.33
CA LEU A 209 -0.12 -9.46 3.16
C LEU A 209 0.16 -9.54 1.67
N ALA A 210 1.24 -8.91 1.22
CA ALA A 210 1.67 -8.97 -0.16
C ALA A 210 3.18 -9.13 -0.27
N LEU A 211 3.60 -9.81 -1.32
CA LEU A 211 4.97 -9.96 -1.76
C LEU A 211 5.00 -9.58 -3.24
N LEU A 212 5.67 -8.50 -3.57
CA LEU A 212 5.83 -7.98 -4.92
C LEU A 212 7.28 -8.14 -5.38
N HIS A 213 7.51 -8.00 -6.68
CA HIS A 213 8.85 -8.13 -7.29
C HIS A 213 9.55 -9.43 -6.92
N LEU A 214 8.80 -10.55 -6.94
CA LEU A 214 9.31 -11.87 -6.56
C LEU A 214 10.36 -12.41 -7.52
N THR A 215 10.34 -11.95 -8.76
CA THR A 215 11.37 -12.27 -9.76
C THR A 215 12.71 -11.60 -9.43
N ALA A 216 12.70 -10.56 -8.56
CA ALA A 216 13.86 -9.74 -8.25
C ALA A 216 14.69 -9.42 -9.51
N PRO A 217 14.08 -8.83 -10.55
CA PRO A 217 14.74 -8.74 -11.83
C PRO A 217 15.95 -7.80 -11.76
N THR A 218 17.01 -8.19 -12.44
CA THR A 218 18.11 -7.30 -12.78
C THR A 218 17.83 -6.76 -14.17
N LEU A 219 17.74 -5.44 -14.30
CA LEU A 219 17.60 -4.75 -15.57
C LEU A 219 18.99 -4.28 -16.00
N GLU A 220 19.47 -4.81 -17.09
CA GLU A 220 20.75 -4.43 -17.68
C GLU A 220 20.50 -3.37 -18.76
N GLN A 221 21.08 -2.20 -18.58
CA GLN A 221 21.02 -1.10 -19.53
C GLN A 221 22.11 -1.28 -20.60
N GLN A 222 22.00 -0.58 -21.73
CA GLN A 222 22.94 -0.71 -22.85
C GLN A 222 24.38 -0.29 -22.49
N SER A 223 24.53 0.62 -21.52
CA SER A 223 25.80 1.01 -20.93
C SER A 223 26.46 -0.08 -20.09
N GLY A 224 25.75 -1.20 -19.82
CA GLY A 224 26.20 -2.22 -18.89
C GLY A 224 25.86 -1.89 -17.43
N THR A 225 25.11 -0.83 -17.17
CA THR A 225 24.63 -0.51 -15.81
C THR A 225 23.53 -1.48 -15.43
N GLU A 226 23.64 -2.11 -14.26
CA GLU A 226 22.66 -3.04 -13.71
C GLU A 226 21.79 -2.36 -12.66
N ILE A 227 20.48 -2.38 -12.85
CA ILE A 227 19.48 -1.95 -11.87
C ILE A 227 18.81 -3.17 -11.27
N ASN A 228 18.99 -3.37 -9.96
CA ASN A 228 18.45 -4.52 -9.24
C ASN A 228 17.15 -4.13 -8.52
N VAL A 229 16.03 -4.63 -9.00
CA VAL A 229 14.73 -4.48 -8.32
C VAL A 229 14.66 -5.47 -7.17
N LYS A 230 14.35 -4.98 -5.97
CA LYS A 230 14.29 -5.81 -4.76
C LYS A 230 12.88 -6.32 -4.50
N PRO A 231 12.74 -7.55 -3.97
CA PRO A 231 11.45 -8.02 -3.48
C PRO A 231 10.89 -7.07 -2.41
N LEU A 232 9.59 -6.78 -2.50
CA LEU A 232 8.87 -5.97 -1.54
C LEU A 232 7.88 -6.82 -0.75
N MET A 233 7.93 -6.73 0.57
CA MET A 233 6.88 -7.24 1.45
C MET A 233 6.06 -6.10 2.01
N ALA A 234 4.73 -6.20 1.91
CA ALA A 234 3.80 -5.23 2.48
C ALA A 234 2.78 -5.93 3.39
N ILE A 235 2.56 -5.37 4.56
CA ILE A 235 1.59 -5.85 5.55
C ILE A 235 0.70 -4.69 5.95
N GLY A 236 -0.61 -4.91 5.92
CA GLY A 236 -1.60 -3.91 6.32
C GLY A 236 -2.64 -4.50 7.26
N ALA A 237 -3.13 -3.68 8.18
CA ALA A 237 -4.23 -4.04 9.04
C ALA A 237 -5.07 -2.80 9.37
N GLY A 238 -6.38 -2.97 9.43
CA GLY A 238 -7.29 -1.91 9.84
C GLY A 238 -8.51 -2.45 10.56
N ARG A 239 -9.11 -1.58 11.36
CA ARG A 239 -10.32 -1.94 12.11
C ARG A 239 -11.32 -0.80 12.10
N LEU A 240 -12.54 -1.10 11.66
CA LEU A 240 -13.66 -0.16 11.69
C LEU A 240 -14.30 -0.15 13.08
N ILE A 241 -14.31 1.00 13.72
CA ILE A 241 -14.95 1.27 15.01
C ILE A 241 -16.16 2.15 14.71
N LYS A 242 -17.38 1.64 14.98
CA LYS A 242 -18.63 2.38 14.79
C LYS A 242 -19.14 2.87 16.14
N ASP A 243 -19.51 4.13 16.21
CA ASP A 243 -20.12 4.76 17.39
C ASP A 243 -21.65 4.76 17.32
N GLY A 244 -22.25 3.64 16.85
CA GLY A 244 -23.70 3.50 16.79
C GLY A 244 -24.49 4.50 15.92
N GLY A 245 -23.81 5.49 15.33
CA GLY A 245 -24.37 6.59 14.55
C GLY A 245 -23.73 6.75 13.17
N GLU A 246 -23.72 7.98 12.71
CA GLU A 246 -23.22 8.39 11.39
C GLU A 246 -21.69 8.55 11.34
N PHE A 247 -21.00 8.30 12.47
CA PHE A 247 -19.56 8.43 12.60
C PHE A 247 -18.89 7.07 12.69
N THR A 248 -17.81 6.89 11.96
CA THR A 248 -16.96 5.71 12.04
C THR A 248 -15.50 6.12 12.09
N LEU A 249 -14.70 5.45 12.91
CA LEU A 249 -13.25 5.63 12.99
C LEU A 249 -12.57 4.36 12.52
N GLU A 250 -11.56 4.51 11.68
CA GLU A 250 -10.78 3.40 11.14
C GLU A 250 -9.29 3.61 11.42
N PRO A 251 -8.76 3.14 12.57
CA PRO A 251 -7.33 3.03 12.79
C PRO A 251 -6.72 1.98 11.86
N ARG A 252 -5.53 2.28 11.33
CA ARG A 252 -4.78 1.46 10.37
C ARG A 252 -3.31 1.39 10.74
N LEU A 253 -2.71 0.27 10.39
CA LEU A 253 -1.28 0.01 10.44
C LEU A 253 -0.85 -0.43 9.06
N PHE A 254 0.26 0.11 8.59
CA PHE A 254 0.88 -0.33 7.35
C PHE A 254 2.40 -0.46 7.56
N PHE A 255 2.94 -1.53 7.04
CA PHE A 255 4.36 -1.83 7.06
C PHE A 255 4.79 -2.30 5.68
N LYS A 256 5.89 -1.77 5.15
CA LYS A 256 6.53 -2.28 3.96
C LYS A 256 8.05 -2.40 4.16
N THR A 257 8.67 -3.36 3.47
CA THR A 257 10.12 -3.57 3.50
C THR A 257 10.60 -4.23 2.21
N ASP A 258 11.74 -3.77 1.73
CA ASP A 258 12.54 -4.38 0.67
C ASP A 258 13.67 -5.26 1.24
N PHE A 259 13.57 -5.65 2.53
CA PHE A 259 14.56 -6.38 3.33
C PHE A 259 15.88 -5.63 3.57
N ALA A 260 16.09 -4.47 2.97
CA ALA A 260 17.22 -3.59 3.23
C ALA A 260 16.80 -2.34 4.02
N SER A 261 15.58 -1.88 3.79
CA SER A 261 14.92 -0.77 4.47
C SER A 261 13.52 -1.16 4.91
N CYS A 262 12.93 -0.42 5.82
CA CYS A 262 11.56 -0.65 6.26
C CYS A 262 10.85 0.67 6.55
N GLN A 263 9.54 0.67 6.32
CA GLN A 263 8.67 1.80 6.56
C GLN A 263 7.50 1.36 7.43
N PHE A 264 7.20 2.14 8.44
CA PHE A 264 6.03 1.99 9.31
C PHE A 264 5.12 3.19 9.17
N GLU A 265 3.83 2.92 9.09
CA GLU A 265 2.80 3.94 9.01
C GLU A 265 1.64 3.60 9.95
N PHE A 266 1.22 4.61 10.69
CA PHE A 266 0.04 4.58 11.56
C PHE A 266 -0.91 5.65 11.07
N SER A 267 -2.17 5.30 10.84
CA SER A 267 -3.16 6.28 10.43
C SER A 267 -4.51 6.02 11.08
N GLY A 268 -5.35 7.03 11.08
CA GLY A 268 -6.73 6.94 11.50
C GLY A 268 -7.60 7.81 10.63
N THR A 269 -8.65 7.24 10.05
CA THR A 269 -9.61 7.95 9.22
C THR A 269 -10.97 7.96 9.89
N ALA A 270 -11.54 9.14 10.04
CA ALA A 270 -12.91 9.35 10.49
C ALA A 270 -13.82 9.53 9.29
N ASN A 271 -14.84 8.69 9.17
CA ASN A 271 -15.86 8.79 8.12
C ASN A 271 -17.15 9.35 8.70
N ILE A 272 -17.68 10.40 8.11
CA ILE A 272 -18.87 11.11 8.53
C ILE A 272 -19.98 10.86 7.49
N LYS A 273 -21.08 10.23 7.94
CA LYS A 273 -22.25 9.91 7.09
C LYS A 273 -21.90 9.11 5.83
N GLU A 274 -20.77 8.39 5.83
CA GLU A 274 -20.24 7.69 4.66
C GLU A 274 -20.00 8.63 3.44
N LYS A 275 -20.00 9.94 3.65
CA LYS A 275 -19.82 10.96 2.60
C LYS A 275 -18.48 11.67 2.65
N VAL A 276 -18.04 12.02 3.83
CA VAL A 276 -16.78 12.75 4.04
C VAL A 276 -15.86 11.93 4.90
N SER A 277 -14.62 11.80 4.51
CA SER A 277 -13.55 11.19 5.28
C SER A 277 -12.49 12.23 5.62
N VAL A 278 -12.00 12.19 6.86
CA VAL A 278 -10.87 13.00 7.31
C VAL A 278 -9.91 12.08 8.04
N GLY A 279 -8.66 12.09 7.64
CA GLY A 279 -7.63 11.22 8.19
C GLY A 279 -6.40 11.97 8.63
N LEU A 280 -5.70 11.37 9.57
CA LEU A 280 -4.39 11.77 10.02
C LEU A 280 -3.51 10.53 10.11
N GLY A 281 -2.27 10.64 9.66
CA GLY A 281 -1.31 9.55 9.78
C GLY A 281 0.09 10.05 10.06
N TYR A 282 0.91 9.13 10.52
CA TYR A 282 2.32 9.34 10.77
C TYR A 282 3.12 8.20 10.16
N ARG A 283 4.01 8.56 9.28
CA ARG A 283 5.01 7.69 8.67
C ARG A 283 6.32 7.90 9.39
N LEU A 284 6.80 6.84 10.04
CA LEU A 284 7.93 6.91 10.94
C LEU A 284 9.17 7.51 10.25
N GLN A 285 9.74 8.58 10.83
CA GLN A 285 10.92 9.31 10.36
C GLN A 285 10.79 9.97 8.97
N ASP A 286 9.61 10.00 8.38
CA ASP A 286 9.38 10.54 7.04
C ASP A 286 8.39 11.71 7.06
N ALA A 287 7.11 11.48 7.37
CA ALA A 287 6.09 12.50 7.26
C ALA A 287 4.92 12.32 8.25
N ILE A 288 4.26 13.44 8.56
CA ILE A 288 2.88 13.46 9.05
C ILE A 288 2.00 13.76 7.85
N PHE A 289 0.92 13.01 7.65
CA PHE A 289 0.02 13.24 6.53
C PHE A 289 -1.43 13.47 6.96
N LEU A 290 -2.08 14.37 6.24
CA LEU A 290 -3.49 14.72 6.38
C LEU A 290 -4.23 14.19 5.16
N GLN A 291 -5.41 13.61 5.38
CA GLN A 291 -6.23 13.04 4.33
C GLN A 291 -7.64 13.64 4.39
N VAL A 292 -8.17 14.01 3.25
CA VAL A 292 -9.57 14.44 3.10
C VAL A 292 -10.16 13.72 1.89
N GLY A 293 -11.35 13.18 2.03
CA GLY A 293 -12.03 12.49 0.94
C GLY A 293 -13.52 12.77 0.93
N VAL A 294 -14.12 12.74 -0.25
CA VAL A 294 -15.54 12.93 -0.46
C VAL A 294 -16.10 11.82 -1.34
N ASN A 295 -17.11 11.12 -0.84
CA ASN A 295 -17.90 10.17 -1.59
C ASN A 295 -19.15 10.85 -2.15
N LEU A 296 -19.26 10.88 -3.46
CA LEU A 296 -20.45 11.36 -4.15
C LEU A 296 -21.46 10.23 -4.35
N SER A 297 -22.74 10.59 -4.39
CA SER A 297 -23.84 9.61 -4.45
C SER A 297 -23.88 8.76 -5.73
N ASN A 298 -23.13 9.16 -6.76
CA ASN A 298 -23.04 8.46 -8.04
C ASN A 298 -21.92 7.40 -8.09
N GLY A 299 -21.25 7.11 -6.96
CA GLY A 299 -20.13 6.16 -6.90
C GLY A 299 -18.76 6.78 -7.16
N LEU A 300 -18.68 8.09 -7.34
CA LEU A 300 -17.43 8.84 -7.47
C LEU A 300 -16.86 9.15 -6.08
N PHE A 301 -15.59 8.86 -5.89
CA PHE A 301 -14.79 9.28 -4.74
C PHE A 301 -13.68 10.20 -5.21
N VAL A 302 -13.44 11.27 -4.47
CA VAL A 302 -12.30 12.17 -4.65
C VAL A 302 -11.60 12.31 -3.32
N GLY A 303 -10.31 12.04 -3.29
CA GLY A 303 -9.43 12.17 -2.12
C GLY A 303 -8.27 13.12 -2.40
N TYR A 304 -7.81 13.77 -1.35
CA TYR A 304 -6.62 14.59 -1.35
C TYR A 304 -5.84 14.32 -0.07
N ASP A 305 -4.54 14.08 -0.22
CA ASP A 305 -3.62 13.86 0.88
C ASP A 305 -2.49 14.89 0.82
N TYR A 306 -2.08 15.37 1.99
CA TYR A 306 -0.97 16.29 2.14
C TYR A 306 0.02 15.77 3.17
N ASP A 307 1.27 15.55 2.74
CA ASP A 307 2.34 15.09 3.61
C ASP A 307 3.25 16.25 4.03
N ILE A 308 3.44 16.39 5.32
CA ILE A 308 4.40 17.31 5.93
C ILE A 308 5.63 16.50 6.28
N SER A 309 6.75 16.74 5.59
CA SER A 309 8.00 16.07 5.87
C SER A 309 8.48 16.37 7.30
N VAL A 310 8.89 15.34 8.06
CA VAL A 310 9.49 15.49 9.40
C VAL A 310 10.97 15.13 9.41
N SER A 311 11.51 14.72 8.27
CA SER A 311 12.92 14.44 8.05
C SER A 311 13.73 15.71 7.82
N LYS A 312 15.04 15.57 7.62
CA LYS A 312 15.94 16.70 7.27
C LYS A 312 15.53 17.43 5.97
N LEU A 313 14.71 16.82 5.14
CA LEU A 313 14.18 17.40 3.91
C LEU A 313 13.14 18.49 4.14
N THR A 314 12.59 18.66 5.35
CA THR A 314 11.59 19.68 5.70
C THR A 314 12.00 21.10 5.33
N SER A 315 13.29 21.41 5.41
CA SER A 315 13.79 22.75 5.10
C SER A 315 13.91 23.05 3.60
N TYR A 316 13.73 22.05 2.75
CA TYR A 316 13.98 22.13 1.31
C TYR A 316 12.74 21.88 0.45
N ASN A 317 11.61 21.51 1.05
CA ASN A 317 10.37 21.24 0.32
C ASN A 317 9.15 21.81 1.02
N SER A 318 8.08 22.00 0.26
CA SER A 318 6.78 22.47 0.73
C SER A 318 5.80 21.31 1.05
N GLY A 319 6.31 20.11 1.27
CA GLY A 319 5.51 18.90 1.48
C GLY A 319 5.24 18.11 0.21
N SER A 320 4.39 17.09 0.32
CA SER A 320 3.95 16.30 -0.82
C SER A 320 2.43 16.35 -0.95
N HIS A 321 1.96 16.35 -2.18
CA HIS A 321 0.54 16.45 -2.51
C HIS A 321 0.12 15.21 -3.26
N GLU A 322 -1.02 14.65 -2.90
CA GLU A 322 -1.60 13.48 -3.57
C GLU A 322 -3.06 13.73 -3.85
N ILE A 323 -3.48 13.48 -5.08
CA ILE A 323 -4.89 13.53 -5.47
C ILE A 323 -5.29 12.16 -5.99
N MET A 324 -6.49 11.73 -5.63
CA MET A 324 -7.01 10.45 -5.97
C MET A 324 -8.47 10.54 -6.38
N VAL A 325 -8.81 9.86 -7.45
CA VAL A 325 -10.19 9.75 -7.93
C VAL A 325 -10.48 8.28 -8.15
N SER A 326 -11.63 7.82 -7.69
CA SER A 326 -12.12 6.49 -8.07
C SER A 326 -13.62 6.55 -8.38
N TYR A 327 -14.00 5.74 -9.35
CA TYR A 327 -15.39 5.60 -9.76
C TYR A 327 -15.81 4.13 -9.65
N SER A 328 -16.83 3.87 -8.85
CA SER A 328 -17.37 2.52 -8.64
C SER A 328 -18.78 2.43 -9.23
N PHE A 329 -19.00 1.43 -10.06
CA PHE A 329 -20.30 1.15 -10.66
C PHE A 329 -20.59 -0.35 -10.63
N ASP A 330 -21.87 -0.68 -10.42
CA ASP A 330 -22.31 -2.07 -10.42
C ASP A 330 -22.52 -2.52 -11.87
N LEU A 331 -21.82 -3.56 -12.31
CA LEU A 331 -22.24 -4.31 -13.46
C LEU A 331 -23.31 -5.30 -12.98
N ASP A 332 -24.49 -5.26 -13.60
CA ASP A 332 -25.65 -6.13 -13.27
C ASP A 332 -25.39 -7.59 -13.77
N ILE A 333 -24.26 -8.17 -13.36
CA ILE A 333 -23.91 -9.56 -13.61
C ILE A 333 -24.36 -10.35 -12.38
N GLU A 334 -25.60 -10.87 -12.40
CA GLU A 334 -26.25 -11.64 -11.33
C GLU A 334 -26.09 -11.05 -9.91
N LYS A 335 -27.15 -10.46 -9.38
CA LYS A 335 -27.22 -9.88 -8.02
C LYS A 335 -26.77 -10.90 -6.98
N ARG A 336 -25.57 -10.69 -6.44
CA ARG A 336 -25.13 -11.38 -5.23
C ARG A 336 -26.10 -11.01 -4.09
N THR A 337 -26.65 -11.99 -3.41
CA THR A 337 -27.36 -11.75 -2.16
C THR A 337 -26.36 -11.14 -1.19
N LYS A 338 -26.47 -9.84 -0.91
CA LYS A 338 -25.52 -9.05 -0.12
C LYS A 338 -25.45 -9.55 1.33
N ARG A 339 -24.74 -10.65 1.57
CA ARG A 339 -24.40 -11.11 2.92
C ARG A 339 -23.34 -10.25 3.58
N TYR A 340 -22.50 -9.63 2.78
CA TYR A 340 -21.46 -8.72 3.25
C TYR A 340 -21.58 -7.43 2.45
N LYS A 341 -22.15 -6.38 3.04
CA LYS A 341 -21.88 -5.04 2.54
C LYS A 341 -20.37 -4.85 2.70
N SER A 342 -19.67 -4.70 1.59
CA SER A 342 -18.30 -4.22 1.57
C SER A 342 -18.24 -3.03 2.53
N VAL A 343 -17.42 -3.12 3.57
CA VAL A 343 -16.95 -1.92 4.22
C VAL A 343 -16.11 -1.27 3.13
N ARG A 344 -16.62 -0.22 2.52
CA ARG A 344 -15.81 0.58 1.61
C ARG A 344 -14.63 1.02 2.45
N ILE A 345 -13.46 0.47 2.16
CA ILE A 345 -12.21 1.01 2.63
C ILE A 345 -12.05 2.27 1.81
N LEU A 346 -12.40 3.37 2.42
CA LEU A 346 -12.21 4.72 1.91
C LEU A 346 -10.84 5.20 2.31
#